data_f83504c7c641e267ef426419663a54dd
#
_entry.id   f83504c7c641e267ef426419663a54dd
#
_cell.length_a   1.000
_cell.length_b   1.000
_cell.length_c   1.000
_cell.angle_alpha   90.00
_cell.angle_beta   90.00
_cell.angle_gamma   90.00
#
_symmetry.space_group_name_H-M   'P 1'
#
loop_
_entity.id
_entity.type
_entity.pdbx_description
1 polymer ?
#
loop_
_entity_poly.entity_id
_entity_poly.type
_entity_poly.pdbx_seq_one_letter_code
_entity_poly.pdbx_strand_id
1 'polypeptide(L)'
;MCLPGISGLSQKEEIKIMGKYFGTDGFRGEANVNLTVEHAYKVGRFLGWYYGQRAKKTADNPEGRCRVAIGKDTRRSSYMFEYSLVAGLTASGADVYLLHVTTTPSVSYVVRTEEFDCGIMISASHNPYYDNGIKVINGKGEKLEEDVIVEIERYLDGEMEEIPFALKDAIGRTTDYAAGRNRYIGYLISIATRSFKGKKVALDCANGSASAIAKNVFDALGAETHVINNHPNGLNINTDCGSTHIHVLQEYVKESGCDVGFAYDGDADRCIAVDENGSVVDGDLILYICGKYMKETGTLRNNTVVTTIMSNFGLYKAFDREGISYEKTAVGDKYVYENMSQYGNCLGGEQSGHIIFSKHATTGDGILTSLKVMEVMLEKKETLGKLASEVEILPQVLKNVRVKDKKEAQDDPAVQAEVAKVTETLGADGRILLRQSGTEPVVRVMVEAPTTEQCEMLVDQVIEVMKAHGHVL
;
A
#
# COMPACT_ATOMS: atom_id res chain seq x y z
N MET A 1 45.78 -29.15 -14.63
CA MET A 1 45.78 -28.74 -13.20
C MET A 1 44.41 -28.12 -12.95
N CYS A 2 43.49 -28.90 -12.40
CA CYS A 2 42.14 -28.46 -12.01
C CYS A 2 42.23 -27.81 -10.64
N LEU A 3 41.66 -26.62 -10.46
CA LEU A 3 41.43 -26.02 -9.16
C LEU A 3 40.05 -26.48 -8.65
N PRO A 4 39.92 -26.78 -7.35
CA PRO A 4 38.67 -27.34 -6.80
C PRO A 4 37.59 -26.27 -6.56
N GLY A 5 36.34 -26.69 -6.69
CA GLY A 5 35.17 -25.91 -6.47
C GLY A 5 35.01 -25.42 -5.03
N ILE A 6 34.52 -24.22 -4.91
CA ILE A 6 34.01 -23.64 -3.66
C ILE A 6 32.48 -23.86 -3.66
N SER A 7 32.09 -25.00 -3.11
CA SER A 7 30.73 -25.22 -2.64
C SER A 7 30.71 -24.82 -1.17
N GLY A 8 29.86 -23.88 -0.78
CA GLY A 8 29.62 -23.57 0.61
C GLY A 8 29.43 -22.10 0.93
N LEU A 9 28.49 -21.43 0.23
CA LEU A 9 27.87 -20.24 0.78
C LEU A 9 26.68 -20.70 1.62
N SER A 10 26.90 -20.79 2.93
CA SER A 10 25.85 -20.93 3.92
C SER A 10 24.84 -19.79 3.71
N GLN A 11 23.57 -20.15 3.58
CA GLN A 11 22.47 -19.22 3.80
C GLN A 11 22.61 -18.64 5.21
N LYS A 12 23.27 -17.49 5.34
CA LYS A 12 23.10 -16.65 6.51
C LYS A 12 21.64 -16.18 6.43
N GLU A 13 20.81 -16.68 7.35
CA GLU A 13 19.56 -16.08 7.70
C GLU A 13 19.80 -14.58 7.91
N GLU A 14 19.41 -13.76 6.96
CA GLU A 14 19.22 -12.34 7.21
C GLU A 14 18.07 -12.25 8.20
N ILE A 15 18.42 -12.14 9.48
CA ILE A 15 17.48 -11.67 10.51
C ILE A 15 17.12 -10.27 10.05
N LYS A 16 15.95 -10.14 9.41
CA LYS A 16 15.41 -8.87 8.97
C LYS A 16 15.06 -8.10 10.24
N ILE A 17 15.99 -7.24 10.68
CA ILE A 17 15.80 -6.36 11.82
C ILE A 17 14.72 -5.37 11.37
N MET A 18 13.48 -5.58 11.82
CA MET A 18 12.48 -4.51 11.75
C MET A 18 13.04 -3.32 12.53
N GLY A 19 13.04 -2.14 11.89
CA GLY A 19 13.49 -0.93 12.54
C GLY A 19 12.71 -0.65 13.83
N LYS A 20 13.32 0.09 14.73
CA LYS A 20 12.71 0.47 16.01
C LYS A 20 11.52 1.40 15.82
N TYR A 21 11.59 2.28 14.81
CA TYR A 21 10.60 3.31 14.53
C TYR A 21 9.90 3.08 13.19
N PHE A 22 10.66 2.68 12.16
CA PHE A 22 10.12 2.47 10.81
C PHE A 22 9.71 1.02 10.60
N GLY A 23 8.43 0.84 10.29
CA GLY A 23 7.88 -0.41 9.77
C GLY A 23 7.97 -0.49 8.24
N THR A 24 7.28 -1.46 7.64
CA THR A 24 7.23 -1.65 6.17
C THR A 24 6.59 -0.48 5.41
N ASP A 25 5.84 0.40 6.11
CA ASP A 25 5.11 1.52 5.50
C ASP A 25 5.33 2.84 6.29
N GLY A 26 6.60 3.13 6.60
CA GLY A 26 7.02 4.34 7.29
C GLY A 26 6.99 4.25 8.82
N PHE A 27 7.25 5.38 9.46
CA PHE A 27 7.20 5.53 10.91
C PHE A 27 5.76 5.85 11.33
N ARG A 28 5.05 4.90 11.92
CA ARG A 28 3.67 5.05 12.37
C ARG A 28 3.56 5.00 13.89
N GLY A 29 2.60 5.75 14.43
CA GLY A 29 2.27 5.71 15.84
C GLY A 29 1.14 6.67 16.21
N GLU A 30 0.62 6.53 17.43
CA GLU A 30 -0.31 7.49 18.00
C GLU A 30 0.38 8.86 18.15
N ALA A 31 -0.27 9.92 17.63
CA ALA A 31 0.27 11.27 17.59
C ALA A 31 0.52 11.81 19.00
N ASN A 32 1.72 12.33 19.24
CA ASN A 32 2.24 12.81 20.53
C ASN A 32 2.38 11.71 21.62
N VAL A 33 2.24 10.44 21.26
CA VAL A 33 2.51 9.31 22.15
C VAL A 33 3.74 8.56 21.64
N ASN A 34 3.61 7.85 20.50
CA ASN A 34 4.69 7.08 19.90
C ASN A 34 5.39 7.86 18.78
N LEU A 35 4.64 8.70 18.05
CA LEU A 35 5.16 9.61 17.04
C LEU A 35 4.98 11.04 17.51
N THR A 36 6.08 11.76 17.76
CA THR A 36 6.09 13.12 18.33
C THR A 36 6.57 14.15 17.33
N VAL A 37 6.35 15.44 17.64
CA VAL A 37 6.89 16.56 16.86
C VAL A 37 8.42 16.55 16.83
N GLU A 38 9.07 16.07 17.89
CA GLU A 38 10.54 15.96 17.97
C GLU A 38 11.05 14.91 16.99
N HIS A 39 10.37 13.76 16.87
CA HIS A 39 10.67 12.75 15.87
C HIS A 39 10.57 13.34 14.47
N ALA A 40 9.46 14.03 14.16
CA ALA A 40 9.24 14.64 12.85
C ALA A 40 10.32 15.73 12.55
N TYR A 41 10.67 16.56 13.54
CA TYR A 41 11.75 17.54 13.40
C TYR A 41 13.08 16.90 13.08
N LYS A 42 13.47 15.86 13.84
CA LYS A 42 14.73 15.13 13.60
C LYS A 42 14.75 14.43 12.25
N VAL A 43 13.64 13.76 11.83
CA VAL A 43 13.52 13.20 10.48
C VAL A 43 13.76 14.28 9.43
N GLY A 44 13.14 15.45 9.58
CA GLY A 44 13.37 16.58 8.68
C GLY A 44 14.83 17.06 8.69
N ARG A 45 15.46 17.16 9.86
CA ARG A 45 16.88 17.51 10.01
C ARG A 45 17.77 16.54 9.24
N PHE A 46 17.54 15.24 9.45
CA PHE A 46 18.34 14.20 8.79
C PHE A 46 18.18 14.24 7.27
N LEU A 47 16.95 14.25 6.78
CA LEU A 47 16.68 14.22 5.33
C LEU A 47 17.24 15.45 4.61
N GLY A 48 17.06 16.64 5.19
CA GLY A 48 17.62 17.87 4.63
C GLY A 48 19.15 17.84 4.54
N TRP A 49 19.82 17.33 5.57
CA TRP A 49 21.28 17.14 5.59
C TRP A 49 21.73 16.03 4.62
N TYR A 50 21.08 14.84 4.68
CA TYR A 50 21.47 13.67 3.89
C TYR A 50 21.39 13.94 2.38
N TYR A 51 20.25 14.47 1.92
CA TYR A 51 20.05 14.80 0.52
C TYR A 51 20.78 16.11 0.14
N GLY A 52 20.95 17.04 1.07
CA GLY A 52 21.69 18.28 0.83
C GLY A 52 23.16 18.04 0.44
N GLN A 53 23.80 16.99 0.97
CA GLN A 53 25.16 16.60 0.58
C GLN A 53 25.23 15.98 -0.81
N ARG A 54 24.11 15.52 -1.36
CA ARG A 54 23.99 14.80 -2.63
C ARG A 54 23.35 15.63 -3.73
N ALA A 55 22.73 16.75 -3.37
CA ALA A 55 22.04 17.63 -4.30
C ALA A 55 23.01 18.22 -5.33
N LYS A 56 22.60 18.22 -6.60
CA LYS A 56 23.41 18.70 -7.73
C LYS A 56 22.89 20.04 -8.23
N LYS A 57 23.80 20.87 -8.71
CA LYS A 57 23.43 22.08 -9.45
C LYS A 57 22.93 21.71 -10.83
N THR A 58 21.73 22.16 -11.14
CA THR A 58 21.09 22.00 -12.47
C THR A 58 20.59 23.35 -12.95
N ALA A 59 20.08 23.43 -14.19
CA ALA A 59 19.48 24.66 -14.71
C ALA A 59 18.28 25.12 -13.85
N ASP A 60 17.48 24.16 -13.37
CA ASP A 60 16.30 24.44 -12.54
C ASP A 60 16.61 24.50 -11.03
N ASN A 61 17.83 24.11 -10.63
CA ASN A 61 18.34 24.21 -9.26
C ASN A 61 19.79 24.73 -9.26
N PRO A 62 20.01 26.00 -9.62
CA PRO A 62 21.37 26.55 -9.78
C PRO A 62 22.14 26.66 -8.47
N GLU A 63 21.45 26.69 -7.34
CA GLU A 63 22.06 26.71 -6.01
C GLU A 63 22.49 25.31 -5.55
N GLY A 64 21.94 24.24 -6.15
CA GLY A 64 22.20 22.86 -5.77
C GLY A 64 21.63 22.53 -4.40
N ARG A 65 20.48 23.07 -4.05
CA ARG A 65 19.79 22.80 -2.77
C ARG A 65 19.00 21.51 -2.86
N CYS A 66 18.92 20.81 -1.74
CA CYS A 66 17.97 19.70 -1.60
C CYS A 66 16.53 20.23 -1.75
N ARG A 67 15.73 19.56 -2.58
CA ARG A 67 14.32 19.87 -2.84
C ARG A 67 13.46 18.73 -2.34
N VAL A 68 12.54 19.03 -1.41
CA VAL A 68 11.67 18.03 -0.75
C VAL A 68 10.20 18.40 -0.97
N ALA A 69 9.43 17.46 -1.52
CA ALA A 69 7.98 17.60 -1.63
C ALA A 69 7.29 16.99 -0.39
N ILE A 70 6.34 17.71 0.20
CA ILE A 70 5.57 17.22 1.35
C ILE A 70 4.08 17.23 1.01
N GLY A 71 3.45 16.04 1.15
CA GLY A 71 2.01 15.86 1.14
C GLY A 71 1.50 15.36 2.50
N LYS A 72 0.22 15.53 2.75
CA LYS A 72 -0.43 15.05 3.97
C LYS A 72 -1.86 14.61 3.72
N ASP A 73 -2.35 13.74 4.59
CA ASP A 73 -3.77 13.43 4.66
C ASP A 73 -4.55 14.49 5.47
N THR A 74 -5.81 14.22 5.73
CA THR A 74 -6.74 15.16 6.36
C THR A 74 -6.70 15.16 7.88
N ARG A 75 -5.88 14.34 8.54
CA ARG A 75 -5.77 14.25 10.01
C ARG A 75 -5.38 15.60 10.60
N ARG A 76 -5.95 15.93 11.74
CA ARG A 76 -5.58 17.15 12.47
C ARG A 76 -4.10 17.20 12.82
N SER A 77 -3.53 16.06 13.25
CA SER A 77 -2.12 15.95 13.59
C SER A 77 -1.18 16.08 12.39
N SER A 78 -1.65 15.88 11.15
CA SER A 78 -0.84 16.01 9.94
C SER A 78 -0.30 17.41 9.74
N TYR A 79 -1.06 18.44 10.14
CA TYR A 79 -0.58 19.85 10.11
C TYR A 79 0.56 20.08 11.10
N MET A 80 0.44 19.53 12.30
CA MET A 80 1.48 19.64 13.33
C MET A 80 2.78 18.99 12.88
N PHE A 81 2.71 17.79 12.30
CA PHE A 81 3.88 17.08 11.78
C PHE A 81 4.47 17.77 10.54
N GLU A 82 3.63 18.31 9.65
CA GLU A 82 4.11 19.09 8.50
C GLU A 82 4.98 20.27 8.95
N TYR A 83 4.51 21.09 9.89
CA TYR A 83 5.28 22.22 10.39
C TYR A 83 6.59 21.78 11.06
N SER A 84 6.57 20.67 11.77
CA SER A 84 7.77 20.15 12.43
C SER A 84 8.80 19.62 11.43
N LEU A 85 8.38 18.86 10.42
CA LEU A 85 9.23 18.41 9.31
C LEU A 85 9.82 19.59 8.53
N VAL A 86 8.99 20.59 8.19
CA VAL A 86 9.42 21.81 7.49
C VAL A 86 10.50 22.54 8.28
N ALA A 87 10.31 22.72 9.59
CA ALA A 87 11.30 23.35 10.45
C ALA A 87 12.64 22.60 10.43
N GLY A 88 12.60 21.27 10.52
CA GLY A 88 13.80 20.43 10.46
C GLY A 88 14.52 20.51 9.11
N LEU A 89 13.79 20.37 8.01
CA LEU A 89 14.30 20.41 6.64
C LEU A 89 14.96 21.78 6.32
N THR A 90 14.24 22.88 6.58
CA THR A 90 14.73 24.23 6.28
C THR A 90 15.92 24.62 7.15
N ALA A 91 15.94 24.16 8.42
CA ALA A 91 17.06 24.33 9.33
C ALA A 91 18.33 23.55 8.87
N SER A 92 18.18 22.55 8.00
CA SER A 92 19.27 21.81 7.37
C SER A 92 19.57 22.28 5.93
N GLY A 93 18.93 23.38 5.46
CA GLY A 93 19.19 23.98 4.16
C GLY A 93 18.37 23.43 2.99
N ALA A 94 17.41 22.55 3.22
CA ALA A 94 16.54 22.01 2.18
C ALA A 94 15.41 22.99 1.83
N ASP A 95 15.10 23.13 0.55
CA ASP A 95 13.92 23.83 0.06
C ASP A 95 12.70 22.87 0.07
N VAL A 96 11.61 23.29 0.69
CA VAL A 96 10.42 22.48 0.94
C VAL A 96 9.25 22.96 0.07
N TYR A 97 8.58 22.03 -0.58
CA TYR A 97 7.44 22.28 -1.47
C TYR A 97 6.19 21.60 -0.91
N LEU A 98 5.22 22.41 -0.48
CA LEU A 98 4.01 21.93 0.17
C LEU A 98 2.91 21.62 -0.85
N LEU A 99 2.59 20.34 -1.00
CA LEU A 99 1.48 19.86 -1.84
C LEU A 99 0.13 19.96 -1.12
N HIS A 100 0.15 20.24 0.18
CA HIS A 100 -1.02 20.25 1.07
C HIS A 100 -1.70 18.89 1.18
N VAL A 101 -3.04 18.87 1.33
CA VAL A 101 -3.80 17.62 1.35
C VAL A 101 -3.76 16.98 -0.03
N THR A 102 -3.12 15.82 -0.10
CA THR A 102 -2.94 15.05 -1.34
C THR A 102 -2.72 13.57 -1.01
N THR A 103 -2.74 12.71 -2.03
CA THR A 103 -2.60 11.26 -1.88
C THR A 103 -1.13 10.82 -1.88
N THR A 104 -0.82 9.65 -1.29
CA THR A 104 0.52 9.06 -1.36
C THR A 104 1.02 8.92 -2.80
N PRO A 105 0.24 8.37 -3.77
CA PRO A 105 0.69 8.30 -5.16
C PRO A 105 0.90 9.67 -5.81
N SER A 106 0.19 10.71 -5.39
CA SER A 106 0.43 12.08 -5.86
C SER A 106 1.81 12.60 -5.45
N VAL A 107 2.24 12.34 -4.20
CA VAL A 107 3.60 12.70 -3.75
C VAL A 107 4.64 11.93 -4.55
N SER A 108 4.48 10.62 -4.69
CA SER A 108 5.37 9.77 -5.49
C SER A 108 5.48 10.25 -6.94
N TYR A 109 4.34 10.60 -7.57
CA TYR A 109 4.30 11.13 -8.93
C TYR A 109 5.09 12.44 -9.06
N VAL A 110 4.82 13.41 -8.18
CA VAL A 110 5.49 14.73 -8.21
C VAL A 110 6.99 14.58 -8.02
N VAL A 111 7.42 13.76 -7.05
CA VAL A 111 8.84 13.55 -6.76
C VAL A 111 9.59 13.06 -7.98
N ARG A 112 9.11 11.99 -8.63
CA ARG A 112 9.81 11.37 -9.76
C ARG A 112 9.71 12.15 -11.06
N THR A 113 8.65 12.95 -11.27
CA THR A 113 8.42 13.67 -12.54
C THR A 113 8.98 15.09 -12.54
N GLU A 114 9.26 15.64 -11.37
CA GLU A 114 9.77 17.00 -11.24
C GLU A 114 11.13 17.05 -10.53
N GLU A 115 11.81 15.89 -10.50
CA GLU A 115 13.20 15.76 -10.05
C GLU A 115 13.45 16.31 -8.63
N PHE A 116 12.53 15.97 -7.68
CA PHE A 116 12.77 16.20 -6.26
C PHE A 116 13.77 15.18 -5.73
N ASP A 117 14.58 15.55 -4.76
CA ASP A 117 15.54 14.64 -4.12
C ASP A 117 14.81 13.58 -3.27
N CYS A 118 13.73 13.99 -2.59
CA CYS A 118 12.83 13.06 -1.90
C CYS A 118 11.44 13.67 -1.69
N GLY A 119 10.50 12.82 -1.27
CA GLY A 119 9.16 13.22 -0.85
C GLY A 119 8.81 12.69 0.53
N ILE A 120 7.89 13.36 1.17
CA ILE A 120 7.35 12.92 2.46
C ILE A 120 5.82 12.92 2.36
N MET A 121 5.20 11.80 2.71
CA MET A 121 3.76 11.73 2.93
C MET A 121 3.45 11.55 4.40
N ILE A 122 2.64 12.43 4.94
CA ILE A 122 2.20 12.42 6.35
C ILE A 122 0.82 11.75 6.39
N SER A 123 0.81 10.47 6.73
CA SER A 123 -0.41 9.65 6.84
C SER A 123 -0.15 8.33 7.55
N ALA A 124 -1.17 7.83 8.24
CA ALA A 124 -1.22 6.46 8.73
C ALA A 124 -2.19 5.58 7.92
N SER A 125 -2.45 5.93 6.63
CA SER A 125 -3.30 5.16 5.71
C SER A 125 -4.69 4.90 6.32
N HIS A 126 -5.06 3.65 6.52
CA HIS A 126 -6.38 3.23 7.02
C HIS A 126 -6.57 3.27 8.55
N ASN A 127 -5.53 3.65 9.30
CA ASN A 127 -5.61 3.73 10.76
C ASN A 127 -6.60 4.82 11.24
N PRO A 128 -7.09 4.75 12.49
CA PRO A 128 -7.92 5.80 13.07
C PRO A 128 -7.25 7.18 13.09
N TYR A 129 -8.05 8.24 13.27
CA TYR A 129 -7.58 9.64 13.18
C TYR A 129 -6.50 10.04 14.18
N TYR A 130 -6.41 9.37 15.32
CA TYR A 130 -5.43 9.66 16.37
C TYR A 130 -4.04 9.10 16.06
N ASP A 131 -3.94 8.10 15.18
CA ASP A 131 -2.66 7.66 14.61
C ASP A 131 -2.20 8.60 13.51
N ASN A 132 -0.89 8.65 13.28
CA ASN A 132 -0.31 9.26 12.10
C ASN A 132 0.97 8.53 11.67
N GLY A 133 1.56 8.95 10.56
CA GLY A 133 2.77 8.35 10.03
C GLY A 133 3.58 9.31 9.19
N ILE A 134 4.86 8.99 9.05
CA ILE A 134 5.79 9.67 8.16
C ILE A 134 6.34 8.63 7.18
N LYS A 135 5.90 8.70 5.93
CA LYS A 135 6.38 7.87 4.83
C LYS A 135 7.39 8.69 4.03
N VAL A 136 8.61 8.19 3.88
CA VAL A 136 9.64 8.84 3.06
C VAL A 136 9.75 8.13 1.72
N ILE A 137 9.79 8.94 0.67
CA ILE A 137 9.81 8.50 -0.74
C ILE A 137 11.10 9.03 -1.35
N ASN A 138 11.90 8.16 -1.97
CA ASN A 138 13.16 8.56 -2.62
C ASN A 138 12.92 9.32 -3.93
N GLY A 139 13.98 9.89 -4.53
CA GLY A 139 13.87 10.69 -5.77
C GLY A 139 13.33 9.95 -6.99
N LYS A 140 13.19 8.62 -6.92
CA LYS A 140 12.56 7.80 -7.98
C LYS A 140 11.06 7.62 -7.75
N GLY A 141 10.51 8.14 -6.67
CA GLY A 141 9.11 7.94 -6.28
C GLY A 141 8.84 6.61 -5.59
N GLU A 142 9.88 5.93 -5.12
CA GLU A 142 9.83 4.63 -4.45
C GLU A 142 9.97 4.81 -2.94
N LYS A 143 9.69 3.75 -2.16
CA LYS A 143 9.99 3.75 -0.72
C LYS A 143 11.48 3.94 -0.50
N LEU A 144 11.80 4.62 0.62
CA LEU A 144 13.17 4.88 1.02
C LEU A 144 13.95 3.56 1.23
N GLU A 145 15.22 3.56 0.88
CA GLU A 145 16.14 2.46 1.02
C GLU A 145 16.37 2.10 2.51
N GLU A 146 16.54 0.81 2.81
CA GLU A 146 16.65 0.32 4.20
C GLU A 146 17.89 0.86 4.93
N ASP A 147 19.00 1.01 4.24
CA ASP A 147 20.24 1.56 4.79
C ASP A 147 20.04 3.02 5.26
N VAL A 148 19.29 3.81 4.50
CA VAL A 148 18.98 5.20 4.88
C VAL A 148 18.01 5.22 6.07
N ILE A 149 17.05 4.29 6.13
CA ILE A 149 16.13 4.14 7.27
C ILE A 149 16.93 3.86 8.55
N VAL A 150 17.88 2.94 8.50
CA VAL A 150 18.75 2.63 9.65
C VAL A 150 19.53 3.86 10.11
N GLU A 151 20.05 4.68 9.19
CA GLU A 151 20.74 5.92 9.56
C GLU A 151 19.80 6.95 10.20
N ILE A 152 18.55 7.07 9.71
CA ILE A 152 17.52 7.91 10.35
C ILE A 152 17.29 7.46 11.79
N GLU A 153 17.11 6.16 12.02
CA GLU A 153 16.86 5.62 13.36
C GLU A 153 18.01 5.86 14.32
N ARG A 154 19.26 5.69 13.86
CA ARG A 154 20.45 6.02 14.64
C ARG A 154 20.50 7.50 15.02
N TYR A 155 20.11 8.39 14.10
CA TYR A 155 20.02 9.83 14.41
C TYR A 155 18.91 10.14 15.41
N LEU A 156 17.75 9.48 15.30
CA LEU A 156 16.66 9.62 16.27
C LEU A 156 17.09 9.20 17.68
N ASP A 157 17.86 8.13 17.79
CA ASP A 157 18.38 7.60 19.06
C ASP A 157 19.61 8.40 19.63
N GLY A 158 20.11 9.38 18.87
CA GLY A 158 21.27 10.19 19.30
C GLY A 158 22.61 9.48 19.17
N GLU A 159 22.68 8.45 18.32
CA GLU A 159 23.90 7.68 18.05
C GLU A 159 24.78 8.31 16.95
N MET A 160 24.35 9.42 16.38
CA MET A 160 25.07 10.17 15.36
C MET A 160 25.49 11.55 15.93
N GLU A 161 26.51 12.14 15.31
CA GLU A 161 26.88 13.53 15.60
C GLU A 161 25.71 14.49 15.24
N GLU A 162 25.64 15.59 15.98
CA GLU A 162 24.63 16.63 15.71
C GLU A 162 24.82 17.21 14.29
N ILE A 163 23.73 17.21 13.54
CA ILE A 163 23.71 17.79 12.21
C ILE A 163 23.85 19.31 12.32
N PRO A 164 24.79 19.94 11.61
CA PRO A 164 24.97 21.39 11.68
C PRO A 164 23.74 22.14 11.14
N PHE A 165 23.43 23.31 11.72
CA PHE A 165 22.40 24.19 11.20
C PHE A 165 22.88 24.93 9.97
N ALA A 166 22.01 25.08 8.98
CA ALA A 166 22.21 26.01 7.88
C ALA A 166 22.19 27.46 8.42
N LEU A 167 23.08 28.31 7.94
CA LEU A 167 23.21 29.68 8.40
C LEU A 167 22.93 30.69 7.27
N LYS A 168 22.40 31.83 7.61
CA LYS A 168 22.17 32.97 6.71
C LYS A 168 21.38 32.56 5.46
N ASP A 169 21.98 32.76 4.29
CA ASP A 169 21.44 32.43 2.96
C ASP A 169 21.38 30.93 2.68
N ALA A 170 22.05 30.10 3.46
CA ALA A 170 21.96 28.65 3.38
C ALA A 170 20.67 28.07 4.02
N ILE A 171 19.92 28.84 4.81
CA ILE A 171 18.62 28.40 5.34
C ILE A 171 17.66 28.12 4.18
N GLY A 172 16.97 26.96 4.25
CA GLY A 172 16.02 26.54 3.22
C GLY A 172 14.74 27.38 3.18
N ARG A 173 14.03 27.31 2.08
CA ARG A 173 12.76 28.03 1.83
C ARG A 173 11.58 27.07 1.87
N THR A 174 10.39 27.64 2.10
CA THR A 174 9.13 26.92 1.94
C THR A 174 8.34 27.53 0.80
N THR A 175 7.82 26.69 -0.08
CA THR A 175 7.03 27.09 -1.25
C THR A 175 5.66 26.39 -1.19
N ASP A 176 4.58 27.15 -1.38
CA ASP A 176 3.26 26.58 -1.65
C ASP A 176 3.29 25.96 -3.05
N TYR A 177 3.01 24.65 -3.12
CA TYR A 177 3.15 23.91 -4.37
C TYR A 177 1.91 23.07 -4.72
N ALA A 178 0.72 23.64 -4.50
CA ALA A 178 -0.54 23.01 -4.92
C ALA A 178 -0.56 22.66 -6.44
N ALA A 179 0.27 23.35 -7.25
CA ALA A 179 0.42 23.06 -8.67
C ALA A 179 0.91 21.61 -8.93
N GLY A 180 1.77 21.05 -8.08
CA GLY A 180 2.23 19.66 -8.19
C GLY A 180 1.07 18.67 -8.09
N ARG A 181 0.18 18.84 -7.10
CA ARG A 181 -1.05 18.05 -6.99
C ARG A 181 -1.93 18.17 -8.23
N ASN A 182 -2.09 19.38 -8.78
CA ASN A 182 -2.91 19.59 -9.97
C ASN A 182 -2.31 18.91 -11.21
N ARG A 183 -0.98 18.80 -11.31
CA ARG A 183 -0.31 18.02 -12.37
C ARG A 183 -0.62 16.54 -12.26
N TYR A 184 -0.63 15.98 -11.05
CA TYR A 184 -1.05 14.59 -10.85
C TYR A 184 -2.51 14.36 -11.27
N ILE A 185 -3.43 15.27 -10.96
CA ILE A 185 -4.82 15.23 -11.45
C ILE A 185 -4.85 15.22 -12.99
N GLY A 186 -4.11 16.14 -13.61
CA GLY A 186 -3.99 16.21 -15.07
C GLY A 186 -3.39 14.93 -15.66
N TYR A 187 -2.40 14.35 -15.02
CA TYR A 187 -1.82 13.07 -15.41
C TYR A 187 -2.86 11.94 -15.39
N LEU A 188 -3.60 11.78 -14.29
CA LEU A 188 -4.66 10.76 -14.18
C LEU A 188 -5.71 10.90 -15.28
N ILE A 189 -6.13 12.12 -15.59
CA ILE A 189 -7.07 12.39 -16.69
C ILE A 189 -6.44 12.01 -18.04
N SER A 190 -5.17 12.30 -18.24
CA SER A 190 -4.46 12.09 -19.53
C SER A 190 -4.25 10.61 -19.87
N ILE A 191 -4.19 9.73 -18.86
CA ILE A 191 -3.95 8.29 -19.08
C ILE A 191 -5.25 7.50 -19.25
N ALA A 192 -6.41 8.11 -19.03
CA ALA A 192 -7.69 7.48 -19.31
C ALA A 192 -7.91 7.38 -20.83
N THR A 193 -8.21 6.19 -21.32
CA THR A 193 -8.36 5.91 -22.76
C THR A 193 -9.79 6.10 -23.25
N ARG A 194 -10.75 6.21 -22.34
CA ARG A 194 -12.19 6.31 -22.61
C ARG A 194 -12.87 7.40 -21.78
N SER A 195 -13.91 8.00 -22.35
CA SER A 195 -14.85 8.83 -21.60
C SER A 195 -15.79 7.96 -20.76
N PHE A 196 -16.08 8.42 -19.54
CA PHE A 196 -17.02 7.76 -18.62
C PHE A 196 -18.45 8.29 -18.75
N LYS A 197 -18.73 9.05 -19.82
CA LYS A 197 -20.07 9.61 -20.09
C LYS A 197 -21.15 8.53 -20.07
N GLY A 198 -22.21 8.79 -19.31
CA GLY A 198 -23.34 7.87 -19.16
C GLY A 198 -23.13 6.78 -18.09
N LYS A 199 -22.03 6.86 -17.31
CA LYS A 199 -21.80 6.01 -16.16
C LYS A 199 -22.05 6.76 -14.87
N LYS A 200 -22.78 6.14 -13.94
CA LYS A 200 -23.01 6.61 -12.57
C LYS A 200 -21.99 5.94 -11.65
N VAL A 201 -21.13 6.72 -11.03
CA VAL A 201 -20.01 6.21 -10.22
C VAL A 201 -20.10 6.76 -8.79
N ALA A 202 -20.17 5.87 -7.81
CA ALA A 202 -20.09 6.23 -6.41
C ALA A 202 -18.61 6.23 -5.94
N LEU A 203 -18.19 7.27 -5.22
CA LEU A 203 -16.84 7.40 -4.66
C LEU A 203 -16.93 7.62 -3.16
N ASP A 204 -16.40 6.69 -2.37
CA ASP A 204 -16.19 6.87 -0.94
C ASP A 204 -14.74 7.34 -0.70
N CYS A 205 -14.60 8.60 -0.31
CA CYS A 205 -13.31 9.24 -0.11
C CYS A 205 -12.74 9.06 1.30
N ALA A 206 -13.33 8.22 2.15
CA ALA A 206 -12.89 7.95 3.52
C ALA A 206 -12.68 9.22 4.39
N ASN A 207 -13.25 10.35 4.05
CA ASN A 207 -12.91 11.68 4.60
C ASN A 207 -11.37 11.94 4.56
N GLY A 208 -10.67 11.29 3.65
CA GLY A 208 -9.23 11.32 3.47
C GLY A 208 -8.78 12.17 2.27
N SER A 209 -7.59 11.87 1.81
CA SER A 209 -6.89 12.59 0.73
C SER A 209 -7.60 12.54 -0.62
N ALA A 210 -8.35 11.45 -0.91
CA ALA A 210 -9.12 11.32 -2.14
C ALA A 210 -10.18 12.41 -2.29
N SER A 211 -10.66 13.00 -1.19
CA SER A 211 -11.67 14.08 -1.18
C SER A 211 -11.30 15.28 -2.04
N ALA A 212 -10.00 15.56 -2.18
CA ALA A 212 -9.51 16.70 -2.96
C ALA A 212 -9.26 16.38 -4.44
N ILE A 213 -9.31 15.10 -4.85
CA ILE A 213 -8.79 14.66 -6.14
C ILE A 213 -9.82 13.83 -6.93
N ALA A 214 -10.39 12.77 -6.32
CA ALA A 214 -11.13 11.75 -7.04
C ALA A 214 -12.31 12.31 -7.86
N LYS A 215 -13.16 13.14 -7.24
CA LYS A 215 -14.29 13.76 -7.95
C LYS A 215 -13.86 14.53 -9.18
N ASN A 216 -12.80 15.34 -9.07
CA ASN A 216 -12.32 16.17 -10.18
C ASN A 216 -11.87 15.33 -11.38
N VAL A 217 -11.24 14.18 -11.12
CA VAL A 217 -10.78 13.25 -12.17
C VAL A 217 -12.00 12.61 -12.87
N PHE A 218 -12.95 12.07 -12.12
CA PHE A 218 -14.11 11.39 -12.67
C PHE A 218 -15.06 12.35 -13.41
N ASP A 219 -15.28 13.55 -12.86
CA ASP A 219 -16.08 14.60 -13.55
C ASP A 219 -15.44 15.02 -14.87
N ALA A 220 -14.11 15.21 -14.88
CA ALA A 220 -13.39 15.58 -16.11
C ALA A 220 -13.47 14.49 -17.19
N LEU A 221 -13.62 13.23 -16.79
CA LEU A 221 -13.82 12.10 -17.70
C LEU A 221 -15.29 11.90 -18.10
N GLY A 222 -16.21 12.69 -17.52
CA GLY A 222 -17.62 12.76 -17.89
C GLY A 222 -18.54 11.79 -17.14
N ALA A 223 -18.10 11.22 -16.02
CA ALA A 223 -18.96 10.41 -15.16
C ALA A 223 -20.05 11.26 -14.46
N GLU A 224 -21.19 10.68 -14.17
CA GLU A 224 -22.12 11.18 -13.16
C GLU A 224 -21.61 10.71 -11.79
N THR A 225 -20.93 11.62 -11.08
CA THR A 225 -20.15 11.27 -9.88
C THR A 225 -20.93 11.52 -8.60
N HIS A 226 -21.18 10.48 -7.84
CA HIS A 226 -21.78 10.50 -6.51
C HIS A 226 -20.71 10.33 -5.46
N VAL A 227 -20.46 11.34 -4.62
CA VAL A 227 -19.37 11.30 -3.65
C VAL A 227 -19.91 11.28 -2.24
N ILE A 228 -19.44 10.30 -1.46
CA ILE A 228 -19.74 10.18 -0.03
C ILE A 228 -18.45 10.31 0.78
N ASN A 229 -18.56 10.63 2.06
CA ASN A 229 -17.42 10.74 2.99
C ASN A 229 -16.30 11.64 2.46
N ASN A 230 -16.66 12.84 1.98
CA ASN A 230 -15.73 13.81 1.41
C ASN A 230 -15.72 15.18 2.14
N HIS A 231 -16.13 15.19 3.40
CA HIS A 231 -16.14 16.37 4.26
C HIS A 231 -15.20 16.18 5.47
N PRO A 232 -13.88 16.16 5.23
CA PRO A 232 -12.91 15.93 6.30
C PRO A 232 -12.94 17.06 7.34
N ASN A 233 -12.93 16.69 8.63
CA ASN A 233 -12.87 17.64 9.74
C ASN A 233 -11.61 17.45 10.63
N GLY A 234 -10.72 16.56 10.21
CA GLY A 234 -9.49 16.23 10.91
C GLY A 234 -9.60 15.08 11.92
N LEU A 235 -10.81 14.61 12.21
CA LEU A 235 -11.10 13.59 13.23
C LEU A 235 -11.96 12.43 12.68
N ASN A 236 -12.44 12.55 11.45
CA ASN A 236 -13.38 11.58 10.85
C ASN A 236 -12.79 10.76 9.70
N ILE A 237 -11.48 10.84 9.46
CA ILE A 237 -10.82 10.00 8.46
C ILE A 237 -10.96 8.51 8.82
N ASN A 238 -11.35 7.67 7.85
CA ASN A 238 -11.58 6.24 8.00
C ASN A 238 -12.65 5.84 9.06
N THR A 239 -13.35 6.79 9.64
CA THR A 239 -14.37 6.48 10.65
C THR A 239 -15.66 6.06 9.98
N ASP A 240 -15.99 4.78 10.09
CA ASP A 240 -17.16 4.15 9.46
C ASP A 240 -17.28 4.48 7.96
N CYS A 241 -16.15 4.52 7.24
CA CYS A 241 -16.11 4.86 5.82
C CYS A 241 -14.82 4.33 5.15
N GLY A 242 -14.81 4.40 3.82
CA GLY A 242 -13.66 4.02 2.99
C GLY A 242 -13.46 2.51 2.85
N SER A 243 -12.30 2.11 2.36
CA SER A 243 -11.99 0.73 1.95
C SER A 243 -12.06 -0.30 3.09
N THR A 244 -11.93 0.11 4.35
CA THR A 244 -12.03 -0.77 5.53
C THR A 244 -13.46 -0.90 6.08
N HIS A 245 -14.38 -0.05 5.64
CA HIS A 245 -15.80 -0.05 6.01
C HIS A 245 -16.68 -0.07 4.77
N ILE A 246 -16.40 -1.01 3.88
CA ILE A 246 -16.96 -1.08 2.52
C ILE A 246 -18.50 -1.20 2.49
N HIS A 247 -19.11 -1.71 3.57
CA HIS A 247 -20.57 -1.86 3.68
C HIS A 247 -21.32 -0.55 3.44
N VAL A 248 -20.75 0.60 3.82
CA VAL A 248 -21.36 1.92 3.59
C VAL A 248 -21.49 2.19 2.10
N LEU A 249 -20.46 1.90 1.33
CA LEU A 249 -20.51 2.05 -0.13
C LEU A 249 -21.41 1.01 -0.79
N GLN A 250 -21.45 -0.22 -0.26
CA GLN A 250 -22.35 -1.28 -0.77
C GLN A 250 -23.83 -0.87 -0.68
N GLU A 251 -24.24 -0.33 0.46
CA GLU A 251 -25.61 0.18 0.67
C GLU A 251 -25.88 1.36 -0.25
N TYR A 252 -24.95 2.32 -0.33
CA TYR A 252 -25.12 3.49 -1.18
C TYR A 252 -25.26 3.15 -2.66
N VAL A 253 -24.44 2.23 -3.20
CA VAL A 253 -24.52 1.79 -4.61
C VAL A 253 -25.89 1.18 -4.91
N LYS A 254 -26.40 0.31 -4.02
CA LYS A 254 -27.73 -0.31 -4.17
C LYS A 254 -28.86 0.73 -4.18
N GLU A 255 -28.82 1.67 -3.24
CA GLU A 255 -29.87 2.68 -3.08
C GLU A 255 -29.87 3.73 -4.20
N SER A 256 -28.69 4.16 -4.65
CA SER A 256 -28.53 5.19 -5.68
C SER A 256 -28.63 4.67 -7.11
N GLY A 257 -28.53 3.34 -7.30
CA GLY A 257 -28.48 2.71 -8.62
C GLY A 257 -27.25 3.12 -9.43
N CYS A 258 -26.10 3.27 -8.76
CA CYS A 258 -24.82 3.49 -9.43
C CYS A 258 -24.37 2.24 -10.19
N ASP A 259 -23.69 2.42 -11.34
CA ASP A 259 -23.12 1.32 -12.13
C ASP A 259 -21.96 0.63 -11.40
N VAL A 260 -21.25 1.39 -10.54
CA VAL A 260 -20.08 0.93 -9.79
C VAL A 260 -19.79 1.88 -8.64
N GLY A 261 -19.17 1.38 -7.58
CA GLY A 261 -18.61 2.16 -6.49
C GLY A 261 -17.12 1.90 -6.27
N PHE A 262 -16.39 2.93 -5.82
CA PHE A 262 -14.97 2.81 -5.42
C PHE A 262 -14.77 3.45 -4.05
N ALA A 263 -14.18 2.69 -3.12
CA ALA A 263 -13.80 3.16 -1.80
C ALA A 263 -12.28 3.22 -1.69
N TYR A 264 -11.79 4.35 -1.20
CA TYR A 264 -10.36 4.58 -0.95
C TYR A 264 -10.07 4.49 0.55
N ASP A 265 -8.80 4.37 0.91
CA ASP A 265 -8.36 4.58 2.29
C ASP A 265 -7.86 6.02 2.50
N GLY A 266 -7.38 6.33 3.70
CA GLY A 266 -7.10 7.71 4.11
C GLY A 266 -6.11 8.48 3.23
N ASP A 267 -5.11 7.82 2.64
CA ASP A 267 -4.14 8.42 1.71
C ASP A 267 -4.26 7.92 0.26
N ALA A 268 -5.34 7.16 0.00
CA ALA A 268 -5.78 6.71 -1.32
C ALA A 268 -4.73 5.93 -2.12
N ASP A 269 -3.87 5.18 -1.44
CA ASP A 269 -2.99 4.21 -2.07
C ASP A 269 -3.69 2.85 -2.31
N ARG A 270 -4.92 2.67 -1.77
CA ARG A 270 -5.81 1.52 -1.92
C ARG A 270 -7.13 1.87 -2.55
N CYS A 271 -7.70 0.87 -3.25
CA CYS A 271 -9.04 0.92 -3.83
C CYS A 271 -9.74 -0.43 -3.68
N ILE A 272 -10.92 -0.42 -3.09
CA ILE A 272 -11.87 -1.55 -3.13
C ILE A 272 -13.07 -1.10 -3.94
N ALA A 273 -13.53 -1.95 -4.85
CA ALA A 273 -14.69 -1.64 -5.67
C ALA A 273 -15.97 -2.36 -5.19
N VAL A 274 -17.10 -1.85 -5.61
CA VAL A 274 -18.44 -2.43 -5.39
C VAL A 274 -19.15 -2.47 -6.73
N ASP A 275 -19.67 -3.64 -7.08
CA ASP A 275 -20.43 -3.83 -8.32
C ASP A 275 -21.85 -3.23 -8.27
N GLU A 276 -22.55 -3.26 -9.38
CA GLU A 276 -23.92 -2.76 -9.54
C GLU A 276 -24.96 -3.43 -8.62
N ASN A 277 -24.62 -4.60 -8.06
CA ASN A 277 -25.48 -5.34 -7.13
C ASN A 277 -25.09 -5.10 -5.66
N GLY A 278 -24.04 -4.30 -5.41
CA GLY A 278 -23.49 -4.05 -4.10
C GLY A 278 -22.56 -5.16 -3.58
N SER A 279 -22.06 -6.02 -4.45
CA SER A 279 -21.06 -7.02 -4.09
C SER A 279 -19.67 -6.42 -4.07
N VAL A 280 -18.83 -6.85 -3.13
CA VAL A 280 -17.45 -6.37 -3.02
C VAL A 280 -16.60 -6.96 -4.12
N VAL A 281 -15.82 -6.12 -4.78
CA VAL A 281 -14.76 -6.48 -5.72
C VAL A 281 -13.44 -5.98 -5.11
N ASP A 282 -12.77 -6.88 -4.39
CA ASP A 282 -11.54 -6.60 -3.66
C ASP A 282 -10.30 -6.56 -4.57
N GLY A 283 -9.12 -6.37 -3.97
CA GLY A 283 -7.88 -6.30 -4.73
C GLY A 283 -7.56 -7.54 -5.54
N ASP A 284 -7.93 -8.73 -5.07
CA ASP A 284 -7.72 -9.98 -5.79
C ASP A 284 -8.57 -10.05 -7.07
N LEU A 285 -9.85 -9.67 -6.96
CA LEU A 285 -10.74 -9.58 -8.10
C LEU A 285 -10.30 -8.50 -9.09
N ILE A 286 -9.84 -7.35 -8.60
CA ILE A 286 -9.27 -6.27 -9.44
C ILE A 286 -8.02 -6.76 -10.18
N LEU A 287 -7.12 -7.48 -9.51
CA LEU A 287 -5.94 -8.07 -10.13
C LEU A 287 -6.31 -9.06 -11.23
N TYR A 288 -7.33 -9.89 -11.01
CA TYR A 288 -7.83 -10.79 -12.04
C TYR A 288 -8.39 -10.04 -13.25
N ILE A 289 -9.32 -9.12 -13.00
CA ILE A 289 -10.00 -8.35 -14.07
C ILE A 289 -8.99 -7.58 -14.93
N CYS A 290 -8.09 -6.85 -14.27
CA CYS A 290 -7.06 -6.09 -14.97
C CYS A 290 -6.01 -7.00 -15.64
N GLY A 291 -5.57 -8.05 -14.94
CA GLY A 291 -4.58 -9.01 -15.47
C GLY A 291 -5.08 -9.73 -16.70
N LYS A 292 -6.32 -10.23 -16.69
CA LYS A 292 -6.95 -10.87 -17.84
C LYS A 292 -7.06 -9.91 -19.03
N TYR A 293 -7.55 -8.70 -18.80
CA TYR A 293 -7.64 -7.67 -19.84
C TYR A 293 -6.26 -7.31 -20.41
N MET A 294 -5.26 -7.12 -19.56
CA MET A 294 -3.89 -6.82 -19.99
C MET A 294 -3.27 -7.97 -20.78
N LYS A 295 -3.58 -9.23 -20.44
CA LYS A 295 -3.16 -10.39 -21.23
C LYS A 295 -3.80 -10.38 -22.62
N GLU A 296 -5.12 -10.20 -22.71
CA GLU A 296 -5.84 -10.16 -23.97
C GLU A 296 -5.36 -9.05 -24.92
N THR A 297 -4.96 -7.90 -24.34
CA THR A 297 -4.44 -6.76 -25.10
C THR A 297 -2.92 -6.82 -25.33
N GLY A 298 -2.25 -7.90 -24.87
CA GLY A 298 -0.81 -8.07 -25.04
C GLY A 298 0.04 -7.11 -24.23
N THR A 299 -0.53 -6.51 -23.17
CA THR A 299 0.14 -5.52 -22.31
C THR A 299 0.62 -6.08 -20.97
N LEU A 300 0.25 -7.32 -20.62
CA LEU A 300 0.73 -8.01 -19.42
C LEU A 300 2.15 -8.55 -19.67
N ARG A 301 3.15 -7.81 -19.19
CA ARG A 301 4.56 -8.24 -19.32
C ARG A 301 4.79 -9.58 -18.63
N ASN A 302 5.61 -10.42 -19.23
CA ASN A 302 5.94 -11.78 -18.76
C ASN A 302 4.70 -12.67 -18.56
N ASN A 303 3.52 -12.21 -19.00
CA ASN A 303 2.25 -12.89 -18.72
C ASN A 303 2.06 -13.19 -17.21
N THR A 304 2.56 -12.28 -16.33
CA THR A 304 2.68 -12.53 -14.89
C THR A 304 2.03 -11.41 -14.08
N VAL A 305 1.27 -11.80 -13.04
CA VAL A 305 0.73 -10.90 -11.99
C VAL A 305 1.44 -11.21 -10.67
N VAL A 306 1.89 -10.17 -9.97
CA VAL A 306 2.53 -10.33 -8.65
C VAL A 306 1.50 -10.17 -7.54
N THR A 307 1.42 -11.15 -6.66
CA THR A 307 0.46 -11.21 -5.54
C THR A 307 1.19 -11.44 -4.22
N THR A 308 0.47 -11.54 -3.13
CA THR A 308 1.03 -11.99 -1.85
C THR A 308 0.51 -13.36 -1.47
N ILE A 309 1.16 -14.00 -0.50
CA ILE A 309 0.70 -15.28 0.07
C ILE A 309 -0.71 -15.19 0.67
N MET A 310 -1.27 -13.99 0.87
CA MET A 310 -2.62 -13.78 1.40
C MET A 310 -3.71 -13.70 0.34
N SER A 311 -3.36 -13.56 -0.94
CA SER A 311 -4.36 -13.56 -2.02
C SER A 311 -5.15 -14.87 -2.04
N ASN A 312 -6.46 -14.78 -2.26
CA ASN A 312 -7.38 -15.92 -2.17
C ASN A 312 -6.99 -17.05 -3.13
N PHE A 313 -7.14 -18.29 -2.70
CA PHE A 313 -6.79 -19.45 -3.52
C PHE A 313 -7.64 -19.54 -4.81
N GLY A 314 -8.88 -19.04 -4.77
CA GLY A 314 -9.74 -18.91 -5.94
C GLY A 314 -9.16 -18.02 -7.03
N LEU A 315 -8.40 -16.98 -6.67
CA LEU A 315 -7.67 -16.13 -7.62
C LEU A 315 -6.64 -16.97 -8.41
N TYR A 316 -5.88 -17.81 -7.72
CA TYR A 316 -4.87 -18.65 -8.38
C TYR A 316 -5.50 -19.68 -9.31
N LYS A 317 -6.61 -20.32 -8.90
CA LYS A 317 -7.39 -21.21 -9.79
C LYS A 317 -7.88 -20.48 -11.05
N ALA A 318 -8.30 -19.22 -10.89
CA ALA A 318 -8.73 -18.40 -12.01
C ALA A 318 -7.55 -18.04 -12.94
N PHE A 319 -6.40 -17.68 -12.41
CA PHE A 319 -5.20 -17.44 -13.21
C PHE A 319 -4.72 -18.68 -13.95
N ASP A 320 -4.72 -19.85 -13.30
CA ASP A 320 -4.36 -21.13 -13.93
C ASP A 320 -5.28 -21.43 -15.12
N ARG A 321 -6.61 -21.23 -14.95
CA ARG A 321 -7.60 -21.42 -16.01
C ARG A 321 -7.35 -20.49 -17.21
N GLU A 322 -6.98 -19.24 -16.94
CA GLU A 322 -6.66 -18.25 -17.97
C GLU A 322 -5.23 -18.40 -18.52
N GLY A 323 -4.39 -19.27 -17.94
CA GLY A 323 -2.97 -19.41 -18.29
C GLY A 323 -2.19 -18.13 -18.02
N ILE A 324 -2.48 -17.44 -16.92
CA ILE A 324 -1.75 -16.29 -16.40
C ILE A 324 -0.79 -16.80 -15.33
N SER A 325 0.49 -16.49 -15.47
CA SER A 325 1.48 -16.79 -14.44
C SER A 325 1.36 -15.82 -13.27
N TYR A 326 1.76 -16.26 -12.09
CA TYR A 326 1.74 -15.42 -10.90
C TYR A 326 2.93 -15.66 -9.98
N GLU A 327 3.37 -14.60 -9.32
CA GLU A 327 4.37 -14.64 -8.26
C GLU A 327 3.70 -14.38 -6.90
N LYS A 328 4.14 -15.09 -5.86
CA LYS A 328 3.65 -14.95 -4.48
C LYS A 328 4.74 -14.38 -3.61
N THR A 329 4.58 -13.16 -3.14
CA THR A 329 5.52 -12.52 -2.22
C THR A 329 5.08 -12.67 -0.76
N ALA A 330 5.93 -12.28 0.17
CA ALA A 330 5.51 -12.01 1.54
C ALA A 330 4.48 -10.86 1.56
N VAL A 331 3.70 -10.77 2.64
CA VAL A 331 2.70 -9.72 2.83
C VAL A 331 3.38 -8.37 3.00
N GLY A 332 2.94 -7.39 2.24
CA GLY A 332 3.43 -6.02 2.23
C GLY A 332 3.74 -5.55 0.81
N ASP A 333 3.24 -4.39 0.47
CA ASP A 333 3.38 -3.74 -0.82
C ASP A 333 4.84 -3.56 -1.27
N LYS A 334 5.76 -3.38 -0.32
CA LYS A 334 7.20 -3.33 -0.56
C LYS A 334 7.69 -4.58 -1.29
N TYR A 335 7.29 -5.78 -0.83
CA TYR A 335 7.73 -7.04 -1.43
C TYR A 335 7.12 -7.27 -2.80
N VAL A 336 5.87 -6.82 -2.99
CA VAL A 336 5.21 -6.83 -4.30
C VAL A 336 5.98 -5.97 -5.28
N TYR A 337 6.30 -4.72 -4.89
CA TYR A 337 7.03 -3.80 -5.77
C TYR A 337 8.47 -4.24 -6.04
N GLU A 338 9.19 -4.74 -5.03
CA GLU A 338 10.54 -5.29 -5.20
C GLU A 338 10.56 -6.44 -6.22
N ASN A 339 9.62 -7.39 -6.12
CA ASN A 339 9.47 -8.46 -7.10
C ASN A 339 9.16 -7.91 -8.50
N MET A 340 8.18 -7.00 -8.60
CA MET A 340 7.82 -6.37 -9.88
C MET A 340 9.01 -5.67 -10.54
N SER A 341 9.78 -4.93 -9.76
CA SER A 341 10.96 -4.20 -10.25
C SER A 341 12.07 -5.15 -10.67
N GLN A 342 12.34 -6.20 -9.87
CA GLN A 342 13.40 -7.17 -10.14
C GLN A 342 13.15 -7.97 -11.43
N TYR A 343 11.91 -8.39 -11.66
CA TYR A 343 11.57 -9.25 -12.80
C TYR A 343 10.91 -8.50 -13.95
N GLY A 344 10.66 -7.20 -13.81
CA GLY A 344 10.03 -6.37 -14.85
C GLY A 344 8.54 -6.62 -15.03
N ASN A 345 7.85 -7.15 -14.01
CA ASN A 345 6.41 -7.37 -14.04
C ASN A 345 5.66 -6.03 -13.95
N CYS A 346 4.50 -5.94 -14.59
CA CYS A 346 3.82 -4.65 -14.77
C CYS A 346 2.51 -4.50 -13.98
N LEU A 347 2.02 -5.57 -13.37
CA LEU A 347 0.84 -5.58 -12.52
C LEU A 347 1.12 -6.40 -11.27
N GLY A 348 0.81 -5.85 -10.12
CA GLY A 348 0.88 -6.56 -8.85
C GLY A 348 0.07 -5.84 -7.77
N GLY A 349 -0.17 -6.52 -6.66
CA GLY A 349 -0.92 -5.94 -5.57
C GLY A 349 -1.33 -6.93 -4.49
N GLU A 350 -2.22 -6.46 -3.64
CA GLU A 350 -2.73 -7.16 -2.47
C GLU A 350 -4.25 -7.17 -2.45
N GLN A 351 -4.84 -8.18 -1.80
CA GLN A 351 -6.29 -8.26 -1.56
C GLN A 351 -6.85 -6.98 -0.92
N SER A 352 -6.06 -6.29 -0.11
CA SER A 352 -6.42 -5.01 0.54
C SER A 352 -6.70 -3.86 -0.43
N GLY A 353 -6.50 -4.06 -1.74
CA GLY A 353 -6.72 -3.05 -2.78
C GLY A 353 -5.52 -2.18 -3.10
N HIS A 354 -4.33 -2.47 -2.54
CA HIS A 354 -3.09 -1.80 -2.93
C HIS A 354 -2.58 -2.39 -4.25
N ILE A 355 -2.93 -1.76 -5.36
CA ILE A 355 -2.65 -2.25 -6.72
C ILE A 355 -1.65 -1.35 -7.42
N ILE A 356 -0.61 -1.94 -7.98
CA ILE A 356 0.49 -1.27 -8.66
C ILE A 356 0.44 -1.57 -10.15
N PHE A 357 0.32 -0.54 -10.95
CA PHE A 357 0.53 -0.58 -12.41
C PHE A 357 1.88 0.07 -12.71
N SER A 358 2.97 -0.70 -12.81
CA SER A 358 4.33 -0.16 -12.87
C SER A 358 4.62 0.75 -14.08
N LYS A 359 3.79 0.67 -15.13
CA LYS A 359 3.83 1.62 -16.24
C LYS A 359 3.48 3.05 -15.81
N HIS A 360 2.69 3.20 -14.75
CA HIS A 360 2.08 4.46 -14.32
C HIS A 360 2.56 4.92 -12.95
N ALA A 361 2.79 4.00 -12.02
CA ALA A 361 3.12 4.31 -10.64
C ALA A 361 4.16 3.32 -10.08
N THR A 362 4.92 3.76 -9.07
CA THR A 362 5.90 2.97 -8.32
C THR A 362 5.35 2.49 -6.97
N THR A 363 4.10 2.82 -6.68
CA THR A 363 3.36 2.44 -5.48
C THR A 363 1.90 2.17 -5.85
N GLY A 364 1.11 1.63 -4.94
CA GLY A 364 -0.33 1.54 -5.11
C GLY A 364 -0.96 2.92 -5.35
N ASP A 365 -1.97 2.95 -6.21
CA ASP A 365 -2.70 4.15 -6.55
C ASP A 365 -4.18 3.82 -6.71
N GLY A 366 -4.96 4.15 -5.68
CA GLY A 366 -6.38 3.79 -5.64
C GLY A 366 -7.19 4.48 -6.73
N ILE A 367 -6.89 5.75 -7.05
CA ILE A 367 -7.61 6.48 -8.08
C ILE A 367 -7.23 5.95 -9.46
N LEU A 368 -5.96 5.70 -9.73
CA LEU A 368 -5.53 5.04 -10.96
C LEU A 368 -6.19 3.65 -11.11
N THR A 369 -6.24 2.88 -10.03
CA THR A 369 -6.87 1.55 -10.01
C THR A 369 -8.34 1.64 -10.41
N SER A 370 -9.09 2.57 -9.84
CA SER A 370 -10.49 2.78 -10.20
C SER A 370 -10.67 3.19 -11.68
N LEU A 371 -9.75 4.00 -12.23
CA LEU A 371 -9.75 4.34 -13.67
C LEU A 371 -9.49 3.10 -14.54
N LYS A 372 -8.57 2.23 -14.13
CA LYS A 372 -8.26 0.99 -14.87
C LYS A 372 -9.41 -0.01 -14.84
N VAL A 373 -10.11 -0.15 -13.73
CA VAL A 373 -11.34 -0.94 -13.65
C VAL A 373 -12.41 -0.39 -14.58
N MET A 374 -12.66 0.92 -14.55
CA MET A 374 -13.60 1.59 -15.48
C MET A 374 -13.21 1.37 -16.95
N GLU A 375 -11.91 1.42 -17.27
CA GLU A 375 -11.41 1.16 -18.62
C GLU A 375 -11.81 -0.26 -19.08
N VAL A 376 -11.59 -1.28 -18.25
CA VAL A 376 -11.96 -2.67 -18.57
C VAL A 376 -13.48 -2.81 -18.76
N MET A 377 -14.29 -2.26 -17.86
CA MET A 377 -15.76 -2.30 -17.96
C MET A 377 -16.26 -1.71 -19.29
N LEU A 378 -15.69 -0.58 -19.70
CA LEU A 378 -16.09 0.13 -20.92
C LEU A 378 -15.63 -0.58 -22.19
N GLU A 379 -14.39 -1.13 -22.20
CA GLU A 379 -13.85 -1.86 -23.34
C GLU A 379 -14.59 -3.19 -23.56
N LYS A 380 -14.87 -3.91 -22.49
CA LYS A 380 -15.61 -5.17 -22.54
C LYS A 380 -17.10 -4.97 -22.71
N LYS A 381 -17.62 -3.76 -22.43
CA LYS A 381 -19.07 -3.45 -22.37
C LYS A 381 -19.83 -4.36 -21.39
N GLU A 382 -19.17 -4.70 -20.29
CA GLU A 382 -19.69 -5.58 -19.24
C GLU A 382 -19.82 -4.80 -17.91
N THR A 383 -20.68 -5.28 -17.03
CA THR A 383 -20.79 -4.77 -15.67
C THR A 383 -19.64 -5.32 -14.82
N LEU A 384 -19.35 -4.64 -13.72
CA LEU A 384 -18.26 -5.07 -12.83
C LEU A 384 -18.59 -6.44 -12.20
N GLY A 385 -19.85 -6.67 -11.80
CA GLY A 385 -20.29 -7.95 -11.26
C GLY A 385 -20.10 -9.09 -12.24
N LYS A 386 -20.36 -8.86 -13.56
CA LYS A 386 -20.13 -9.86 -14.59
C LYS A 386 -18.65 -10.20 -14.72
N LEU A 387 -17.76 -9.19 -14.74
CA LEU A 387 -16.31 -9.40 -14.82
C LEU A 387 -15.76 -10.14 -13.59
N ALA A 388 -16.25 -9.79 -12.39
CA ALA A 388 -15.86 -10.42 -11.14
C ALA A 388 -16.36 -11.87 -11.00
N SER A 389 -17.52 -12.21 -11.58
CA SER A 389 -18.15 -13.52 -11.46
C SER A 389 -17.33 -14.68 -12.06
N GLU A 390 -16.27 -14.37 -12.77
CA GLU A 390 -15.38 -15.38 -13.33
C GLU A 390 -14.42 -15.97 -12.28
N VAL A 391 -14.30 -15.35 -11.10
CA VAL A 391 -13.47 -15.83 -9.99
C VAL A 391 -14.36 -16.33 -8.87
N GLU A 392 -14.18 -17.57 -8.48
CA GLU A 392 -14.82 -18.14 -7.30
C GLU A 392 -13.93 -17.90 -6.08
N ILE A 393 -14.30 -16.90 -5.28
CA ILE A 393 -13.60 -16.62 -4.03
C ILE A 393 -13.98 -17.68 -2.99
N LEU A 394 -12.99 -18.40 -2.47
CA LEU A 394 -13.20 -19.40 -1.45
C LEU A 394 -13.44 -18.73 -0.08
N PRO A 395 -14.38 -19.27 0.72
CA PRO A 395 -14.48 -18.93 2.13
C PRO A 395 -13.12 -19.04 2.84
N GLN A 396 -12.85 -18.11 3.74
CA GLN A 396 -11.60 -18.03 4.49
C GLN A 396 -11.87 -17.85 5.98
N VAL A 397 -11.20 -18.64 6.80
CA VAL A 397 -11.17 -18.44 8.25
C VAL A 397 -9.74 -18.25 8.71
N LEU A 398 -9.49 -17.15 9.42
CA LEU A 398 -8.20 -16.83 10.01
C LEU A 398 -8.36 -16.65 11.52
N LYS A 399 -7.60 -17.43 12.30
CA LYS A 399 -7.56 -17.29 13.76
C LYS A 399 -6.16 -16.87 14.22
N ASN A 400 -6.11 -15.87 15.09
CA ASN A 400 -4.89 -15.42 15.74
C ASN A 400 -4.74 -16.20 17.07
N VAL A 401 -3.70 -17.02 17.17
CA VAL A 401 -3.42 -17.85 18.34
C VAL A 401 -2.29 -17.24 19.13
N ARG A 402 -2.55 -16.80 20.37
CA ARG A 402 -1.50 -16.32 21.26
C ARG A 402 -0.63 -17.50 21.71
N VAL A 403 0.68 -17.35 21.53
CA VAL A 403 1.65 -18.41 21.81
C VAL A 403 2.79 -17.89 22.69
N LYS A 404 3.46 -18.83 23.39
CA LYS A 404 4.63 -18.55 24.23
C LYS A 404 5.84 -18.15 23.40
N ASP A 405 6.12 -18.92 22.35
CA ASP A 405 7.14 -18.67 21.35
C ASP A 405 6.59 -18.95 19.96
N LYS A 406 6.68 -17.97 19.07
CA LYS A 406 6.11 -18.04 17.71
C LYS A 406 6.83 -19.07 16.85
N LYS A 407 8.15 -19.11 16.97
CA LYS A 407 8.99 -19.99 16.15
C LYS A 407 8.83 -21.43 16.60
N GLU A 408 8.91 -21.68 17.89
CA GLU A 408 8.72 -23.01 18.48
C GLU A 408 7.33 -23.57 18.13
N ALA A 409 6.28 -22.77 18.27
CA ALA A 409 4.91 -23.17 17.94
C ALA A 409 4.72 -23.47 16.44
N GLN A 410 5.34 -22.69 15.57
CA GLN A 410 5.25 -22.93 14.13
C GLN A 410 6.08 -24.14 13.68
N ASP A 411 7.29 -24.32 14.22
CA ASP A 411 8.24 -25.34 13.79
C ASP A 411 8.04 -26.69 14.50
N ASP A 412 7.07 -26.80 15.43
CA ASP A 412 6.75 -28.05 16.12
C ASP A 412 6.37 -29.15 15.15
N PRO A 413 7.06 -30.32 15.19
CA PRO A 413 6.82 -31.40 14.25
C PRO A 413 5.38 -31.94 14.22
N ALA A 414 4.67 -31.93 15.37
CA ALA A 414 3.28 -32.37 15.43
C ALA A 414 2.32 -31.34 14.80
N VAL A 415 2.58 -30.05 15.01
CA VAL A 415 1.83 -28.97 14.36
C VAL A 415 2.05 -29.02 12.85
N GLN A 416 3.29 -29.18 12.39
CA GLN A 416 3.59 -29.31 10.95
C GLN A 416 2.99 -30.59 10.34
N ALA A 417 2.96 -31.69 11.07
CA ALA A 417 2.30 -32.92 10.61
C ALA A 417 0.79 -32.72 10.46
N GLU A 418 0.14 -31.97 11.36
CA GLU A 418 -1.28 -31.67 11.23
C GLU A 418 -1.55 -30.70 10.06
N VAL A 419 -0.71 -29.68 9.87
CA VAL A 419 -0.77 -28.82 8.69
C VAL A 419 -0.66 -29.62 7.40
N ALA A 420 0.23 -30.61 7.35
CA ALA A 420 0.37 -31.50 6.19
C ALA A 420 -0.90 -32.33 5.94
N LYS A 421 -1.53 -32.89 6.97
CA LYS A 421 -2.80 -33.64 6.86
C LYS A 421 -3.94 -32.75 6.35
N VAL A 422 -4.04 -31.52 6.89
CA VAL A 422 -5.03 -30.53 6.44
C VAL A 422 -4.79 -30.20 4.96
N THR A 423 -3.53 -30.02 4.55
CA THR A 423 -3.15 -29.77 3.16
C THR A 423 -3.58 -30.95 2.25
N GLU A 424 -3.34 -32.17 2.69
CA GLU A 424 -3.78 -33.37 1.95
C GLU A 424 -5.32 -33.47 1.85
N THR A 425 -6.02 -33.15 2.95
CA THR A 425 -7.49 -33.14 3.01
C THR A 425 -8.09 -32.11 2.04
N LEU A 426 -7.50 -30.93 1.94
CA LEU A 426 -7.95 -29.86 1.06
C LEU A 426 -7.60 -30.13 -0.41
N GLY A 427 -6.48 -30.77 -0.67
CA GLY A 427 -6.03 -31.09 -2.03
C GLY A 427 -6.04 -29.88 -2.96
N ALA A 428 -6.80 -29.98 -4.07
CA ALA A 428 -6.96 -28.90 -5.04
C ALA A 428 -8.11 -27.92 -4.70
N ASP A 429 -8.85 -28.16 -3.63
CA ASP A 429 -10.06 -27.38 -3.31
C ASP A 429 -9.86 -26.34 -2.21
N GLY A 430 -8.63 -26.22 -1.68
CA GLY A 430 -8.33 -25.24 -0.66
C GLY A 430 -6.87 -25.21 -0.29
N ARG A 431 -6.56 -24.44 0.76
CA ARG A 431 -5.22 -24.38 1.33
C ARG A 431 -5.23 -24.01 2.81
N ILE A 432 -4.15 -24.33 3.48
CA ILE A 432 -3.84 -23.86 4.83
C ILE A 432 -2.57 -22.99 4.81
N LEU A 433 -2.56 -21.96 5.63
CA LEU A 433 -1.39 -21.11 5.86
C LEU A 433 -1.17 -20.94 7.36
N LEU A 434 0.01 -21.33 7.83
CA LEU A 434 0.47 -21.12 9.20
C LEU A 434 1.62 -20.13 9.19
N ARG A 435 1.46 -18.96 9.86
CA ARG A 435 2.52 -17.94 9.88
C ARG A 435 2.60 -17.16 11.17
N GLN A 436 3.79 -16.69 11.49
CA GLN A 436 4.03 -15.79 12.62
C GLN A 436 3.53 -14.37 12.30
N SER A 437 3.00 -13.68 13.32
CA SER A 437 2.79 -12.24 13.24
C SER A 437 4.12 -11.51 13.40
N GLY A 438 4.36 -10.48 12.59
CA GLY A 438 5.56 -9.63 12.71
C GLY A 438 5.60 -8.82 14.01
N THR A 439 4.45 -8.36 14.48
CA THR A 439 4.33 -7.37 15.57
C THR A 439 3.77 -7.93 16.88
N GLU A 440 2.97 -8.99 16.82
CA GLU A 440 2.26 -9.54 17.97
C GLU A 440 2.79 -10.93 18.36
N PRO A 441 2.66 -11.36 19.63
CA PRO A 441 3.03 -12.71 20.06
C PRO A 441 1.96 -13.75 19.66
N VAL A 442 1.63 -13.79 18.35
CA VAL A 442 0.63 -14.70 17.81
C VAL A 442 1.15 -15.46 16.60
N VAL A 443 0.68 -16.69 16.44
CA VAL A 443 0.72 -17.44 15.20
C VAL A 443 -0.66 -17.37 14.56
N ARG A 444 -0.69 -17.11 13.27
CA ARG A 444 -1.92 -17.00 12.48
C ARG A 444 -2.15 -18.30 11.73
N VAL A 445 -3.29 -18.91 11.98
CA VAL A 445 -3.76 -20.10 11.27
C VAL A 445 -4.87 -19.68 10.34
N MET A 446 -4.69 -19.86 9.04
CA MET A 446 -5.67 -19.50 8.01
C MET A 446 -5.96 -20.72 7.13
N VAL A 447 -7.23 -21.00 6.91
CA VAL A 447 -7.71 -22.00 5.97
C VAL A 447 -8.67 -21.37 4.97
N GLU A 448 -8.53 -21.74 3.72
CA GLU A 448 -9.50 -21.51 2.65
C GLU A 448 -10.01 -22.85 2.16
N ALA A 449 -11.33 -22.98 2.06
CA ALA A 449 -12.01 -24.22 1.69
C ALA A 449 -13.36 -23.91 1.01
N PRO A 450 -14.04 -24.89 0.38
CA PRO A 450 -15.34 -24.67 -0.25
C PRO A 450 -16.45 -24.17 0.66
N THR A 451 -16.38 -24.42 1.98
CA THR A 451 -17.37 -23.91 2.94
C THR A 451 -16.71 -23.32 4.20
N THR A 452 -17.38 -22.37 4.83
CA THR A 452 -16.91 -21.75 6.07
C THR A 452 -16.79 -22.77 7.20
N GLU A 453 -17.74 -23.71 7.30
CA GLU A 453 -17.74 -24.76 8.30
C GLU A 453 -16.51 -25.66 8.19
N GLN A 454 -16.11 -25.99 6.95
CA GLN A 454 -14.90 -26.75 6.70
C GLN A 454 -13.64 -25.94 7.08
N CYS A 455 -13.61 -24.66 6.77
CA CYS A 455 -12.52 -23.77 7.19
C CYS A 455 -12.38 -23.76 8.73
N GLU A 456 -13.47 -23.55 9.45
CA GLU A 456 -13.47 -23.50 10.92
C GLU A 456 -12.99 -24.81 11.52
N MET A 457 -13.53 -25.94 11.05
CA MET A 457 -13.14 -27.28 11.52
C MET A 457 -11.63 -27.51 11.35
N LEU A 458 -11.09 -27.22 10.17
CA LEU A 458 -9.69 -27.49 9.87
C LEU A 458 -8.73 -26.51 10.59
N VAL A 459 -9.12 -25.25 10.77
CA VAL A 459 -8.36 -24.31 11.60
C VAL A 459 -8.30 -24.80 13.06
N ASP A 460 -9.44 -25.24 13.59
CA ASP A 460 -9.51 -25.70 14.98
C ASP A 460 -8.72 -26.99 15.21
N GLN A 461 -8.66 -27.90 14.24
CA GLN A 461 -7.81 -29.09 14.32
C GLN A 461 -6.34 -28.73 14.56
N VAL A 462 -5.80 -27.77 13.83
CA VAL A 462 -4.41 -27.32 14.00
C VAL A 462 -4.22 -26.62 15.36
N ILE A 463 -5.18 -25.78 15.77
CA ILE A 463 -5.12 -25.07 17.06
C ILE A 463 -5.16 -26.06 18.22
N GLU A 464 -5.96 -27.13 18.17
CA GLU A 464 -6.01 -28.16 19.21
C GLU A 464 -4.67 -28.89 19.36
N VAL A 465 -3.96 -29.19 18.27
CA VAL A 465 -2.60 -29.73 18.33
C VAL A 465 -1.64 -28.74 18.98
N MET A 466 -1.72 -27.44 18.64
CA MET A 466 -0.90 -26.40 19.27
C MET A 466 -1.16 -26.31 20.80
N LYS A 467 -2.44 -26.46 21.24
CA LYS A 467 -2.81 -26.50 22.65
C LYS A 467 -2.26 -27.75 23.35
N ALA A 468 -2.44 -28.93 22.75
CA ALA A 468 -1.97 -30.20 23.29
C ALA A 468 -0.46 -30.25 23.51
N HIS A 469 0.30 -29.54 22.66
CA HIS A 469 1.75 -29.37 22.76
C HIS A 469 2.19 -28.20 23.63
N GLY A 470 1.24 -27.49 24.28
CA GLY A 470 1.51 -26.46 25.29
C GLY A 470 2.04 -25.14 24.71
N HIS A 471 1.85 -24.87 23.42
CA HIS A 471 2.27 -23.63 22.77
C HIS A 471 1.32 -22.46 23.04
N VAL A 472 0.03 -22.72 23.25
CA VAL A 472 -1.01 -21.68 23.42
C VAL A 472 -0.97 -21.12 24.84
N LEU A 473 -1.16 -19.78 24.97
CA LEU A 473 -1.24 -19.04 26.23
C LEU A 473 -2.67 -19.02 26.77
#